data_526a128d0e660a881aecdbc54c0de0ca
#
_entry.id   526a128d0e660a881aecdbc54c0de0ca
#
_cell.length_a   1.000
_cell.length_b   1.000
_cell.length_c   1.000
_cell.angle_alpha   90.00
_cell.angle_beta   90.00
_cell.angle_gamma   90.00
#
_symmetry.space_group_name_H-M   'P 1'
#
loop_
_entity.id
_entity.type
_entity.pdbx_description
1 polymer ?
#
loop_
_entity_poly.entity_id
_entity_poly.type
_entity_poly.pdbx_seq_one_letter_code
_entity_poly.pdbx_strand_id
1 'polypeptide(L)'
;NRISDGQRQRILLARALCQQPEVILLDEPTSFLDIKGKIELLTILKELAHTGQLAVILSLHELELAEKIADTVVCVSPGGVSGVLTPEQAFQPENIRALYGLTEQQYTALFGTPEPEAEKAPAGKPQFEHYVRSGQKLLRCGYTTGTCAALGAAGAARLLLTGREPETVALRTPKGIVVEVAPIYCRSTDTGAACAIRKDGGDDVDVTTGLPVVASVVLEPDAPGVRIFGGEGVGRVTKPGLDQPVGEAAINHVPRQMIAEALEREAENAAYTGGFAVTISVEGGAETAKRTFNPHIGVEGGLSILGTSGIVEPMSQQAILDTIQLEMNQAALRAKNAP
;
A
#
# COMPACT_ATOMS: atom_id res chain seq x y z
N ASN A 1 -16.12 -30.20 -26.68
CA ASN A 1 -15.20 -29.49 -25.79
C ASN A 1 -15.06 -28.06 -26.28
N ARG A 2 -15.70 -27.12 -25.59
CA ARG A 2 -15.49 -25.66 -25.84
C ARG A 2 -14.34 -25.21 -24.96
N ILE A 3 -13.28 -24.72 -25.57
CA ILE A 3 -12.21 -24.00 -24.86
C ILE A 3 -12.76 -22.64 -24.34
N SER A 4 -12.34 -22.21 -23.15
CA SER A 4 -12.72 -20.89 -22.62
C SER A 4 -12.08 -19.77 -23.44
N ASP A 5 -12.65 -18.57 -23.41
CA ASP A 5 -12.11 -17.44 -24.13
C ASP A 5 -10.68 -17.10 -23.69
N GLY A 6 -10.36 -17.25 -22.40
CA GLY A 6 -9.00 -17.10 -21.90
C GLY A 6 -8.02 -18.16 -22.43
N GLN A 7 -8.46 -19.43 -22.57
CA GLN A 7 -7.65 -20.45 -23.20
C GLN A 7 -7.42 -20.14 -24.67
N ARG A 8 -8.44 -19.66 -25.37
CA ARG A 8 -8.34 -19.25 -26.76
C ARG A 8 -7.32 -18.11 -26.94
N GLN A 9 -7.35 -17.08 -26.10
CA GLN A 9 -6.40 -15.98 -26.12
C GLN A 9 -4.95 -16.47 -25.94
N ARG A 10 -4.71 -17.35 -24.98
CA ARG A 10 -3.38 -17.94 -24.74
C ARG A 10 -2.89 -18.77 -25.93
N ILE A 11 -3.76 -19.53 -26.59
CA ILE A 11 -3.42 -20.32 -27.79
C ILE A 11 -3.05 -19.39 -28.94
N LEU A 12 -3.79 -18.29 -29.14
CA LEU A 12 -3.50 -17.32 -30.19
C LEU A 12 -2.15 -16.61 -29.94
N LEU A 13 -1.88 -16.22 -28.70
CA LEU A 13 -0.59 -15.65 -28.31
C LEU A 13 0.56 -16.64 -28.52
N ALA A 14 0.40 -17.90 -28.07
CA ALA A 14 1.42 -18.92 -28.28
C ALA A 14 1.69 -19.18 -29.76
N ARG A 15 0.65 -19.18 -30.59
CA ARG A 15 0.78 -19.31 -32.05
C ARG A 15 1.56 -18.14 -32.65
N ALA A 16 1.30 -16.89 -32.21
CA ALA A 16 2.02 -15.72 -32.67
C ALA A 16 3.50 -15.79 -32.28
N LEU A 17 3.80 -16.19 -31.03
CA LEU A 17 5.16 -16.35 -30.51
C LEU A 17 5.97 -17.43 -31.23
N CYS A 18 5.33 -18.53 -31.68
CA CYS A 18 5.99 -19.57 -32.46
C CYS A 18 6.54 -19.06 -33.81
N GLN A 19 6.06 -17.91 -34.29
CA GLN A 19 6.56 -17.29 -35.52
C GLN A 19 7.82 -16.43 -35.29
N GLN A 20 8.28 -16.32 -34.03
CA GLN A 20 9.44 -15.52 -33.61
C GLN A 20 9.36 -14.06 -34.13
N PRO A 21 8.26 -13.33 -33.88
CA PRO A 21 8.10 -11.98 -34.39
C PRO A 21 9.00 -11.00 -33.64
N GLU A 22 9.40 -9.93 -34.30
CA GLU A 22 10.05 -8.79 -33.66
C GLU A 22 9.03 -7.85 -32.98
N VAL A 23 7.78 -7.83 -33.50
CA VAL A 23 6.70 -6.99 -33.00
C VAL A 23 5.41 -7.81 -32.91
N ILE A 24 4.71 -7.71 -31.79
CA ILE A 24 3.34 -8.23 -31.62
C ILE A 24 2.39 -7.06 -31.43
N LEU A 25 1.30 -7.04 -32.20
CA LEU A 25 0.19 -6.12 -32.05
C LEU A 25 -1.03 -6.88 -31.51
N LEU A 26 -1.57 -6.42 -30.40
CA LEU A 26 -2.72 -7.02 -29.70
C LEU A 26 -3.82 -5.98 -29.53
N ASP A 27 -4.98 -6.28 -30.07
CA ASP A 27 -6.16 -5.44 -29.91
C ASP A 27 -7.03 -5.99 -28.77
N GLU A 28 -7.21 -5.19 -27.73
CA GLU A 28 -7.98 -5.50 -26.51
C GLU A 28 -7.71 -6.91 -25.94
N PRO A 29 -6.46 -7.30 -25.67
CA PRO A 29 -6.16 -8.69 -25.31
C PRO A 29 -6.73 -9.11 -23.95
N THR A 30 -7.19 -8.15 -23.13
CA THR A 30 -7.79 -8.39 -21.82
C THR A 30 -9.32 -8.53 -21.87
N SER A 31 -9.95 -8.26 -23.01
CA SER A 31 -11.40 -8.40 -23.18
C SER A 31 -11.84 -9.83 -22.93
N PHE A 32 -12.94 -10.00 -22.19
CA PHE A 32 -13.53 -11.30 -21.79
C PHE A 32 -12.68 -12.18 -20.84
N LEU A 33 -11.60 -11.64 -20.27
CA LEU A 33 -10.86 -12.30 -19.21
C LEU A 33 -11.34 -11.84 -17.83
N ASP A 34 -11.33 -12.75 -16.87
CA ASP A 34 -11.44 -12.40 -15.46
C ASP A 34 -10.17 -11.66 -14.98
N ILE A 35 -10.23 -11.03 -13.83
CA ILE A 35 -9.11 -10.24 -13.28
C ILE A 35 -7.81 -11.06 -13.23
N LYS A 36 -7.91 -12.33 -12.83
CA LYS A 36 -6.74 -13.23 -12.77
C LYS A 36 -6.15 -13.47 -14.16
N GLY A 37 -6.99 -13.77 -15.13
CA GLY A 37 -6.57 -13.99 -16.52
C GLY A 37 -5.94 -12.75 -17.14
N LYS A 38 -6.47 -11.54 -16.85
CA LYS A 38 -5.88 -10.27 -17.27
C LYS A 38 -4.47 -10.08 -16.72
N ILE A 39 -4.30 -10.25 -15.42
CA ILE A 39 -2.99 -10.09 -14.75
C ILE A 39 -1.98 -11.09 -15.30
N GLU A 40 -2.35 -12.38 -15.42
CA GLU A 40 -1.45 -13.41 -15.96
C GLU A 40 -1.02 -13.10 -17.40
N LEU A 41 -1.97 -12.70 -18.27
CA LEU A 41 -1.66 -12.36 -19.65
C LEU A 41 -0.71 -11.15 -19.74
N LEU A 42 -1.01 -10.08 -19.02
CA LEU A 42 -0.22 -8.86 -19.03
C LEU A 42 1.18 -9.07 -18.44
N THR A 43 1.31 -9.90 -17.40
CA THR A 43 2.61 -10.29 -16.84
C THR A 43 3.46 -11.02 -17.88
N ILE A 44 2.89 -11.99 -18.59
CA ILE A 44 3.57 -12.73 -19.65
C ILE A 44 4.04 -11.77 -20.75
N LEU A 45 3.17 -10.84 -21.21
CA LEU A 45 3.51 -9.86 -22.24
C LEU A 45 4.63 -8.94 -21.79
N LYS A 46 4.61 -8.46 -20.56
CA LYS A 46 5.67 -7.63 -19.97
C LYS A 46 7.00 -8.39 -19.89
N GLU A 47 7.00 -9.63 -19.44
CA GLU A 47 8.19 -10.47 -19.41
C GLU A 47 8.77 -10.69 -20.81
N LEU A 48 7.93 -10.98 -21.80
CA LEU A 48 8.36 -11.14 -23.19
C LEU A 48 8.97 -9.87 -23.77
N ALA A 49 8.41 -8.69 -23.46
CA ALA A 49 8.96 -7.41 -23.89
C ALA A 49 10.32 -7.10 -23.25
N HIS A 50 10.52 -7.46 -21.96
CA HIS A 50 11.74 -7.14 -21.23
C HIS A 50 12.85 -8.20 -21.34
N THR A 51 12.52 -9.47 -21.61
CA THR A 51 13.48 -10.57 -21.69
C THR A 51 13.84 -10.98 -23.12
N GLY A 52 12.93 -10.77 -24.05
CA GLY A 52 13.13 -11.06 -25.45
C GLY A 52 13.27 -9.74 -26.27
N GLN A 53 13.88 -9.80 -27.42
CA GLN A 53 13.92 -8.66 -28.36
C GLN A 53 12.55 -8.49 -29.05
N LEU A 54 11.46 -8.42 -28.27
CA LEU A 54 10.09 -8.38 -28.76
C LEU A 54 9.43 -7.06 -28.36
N ALA A 55 9.01 -6.27 -29.34
CA ALA A 55 8.17 -5.10 -29.09
C ALA A 55 6.69 -5.55 -28.95
N VAL A 56 6.03 -5.19 -27.86
CA VAL A 56 4.61 -5.47 -27.62
C VAL A 56 3.82 -4.18 -27.70
N ILE A 57 2.89 -4.10 -28.65
CA ILE A 57 1.95 -2.99 -28.78
C ILE A 57 0.55 -3.54 -28.50
N LEU A 58 -0.17 -2.91 -27.58
CA LEU A 58 -1.51 -3.36 -27.22
C LEU A 58 -2.47 -2.19 -27.00
N SER A 59 -3.73 -2.39 -27.37
CA SER A 59 -4.80 -1.48 -26.97
C SER A 59 -5.41 -1.95 -25.66
N LEU A 60 -5.69 -1.02 -24.76
CA LEU A 60 -6.36 -1.27 -23.48
C LEU A 60 -7.40 -0.18 -23.20
N HIS A 61 -8.52 -0.58 -22.62
CA HIS A 61 -9.53 0.34 -22.11
C HIS A 61 -9.43 0.54 -20.60
N GLU A 62 -8.76 -0.38 -19.89
CA GLU A 62 -8.56 -0.30 -18.46
C GLU A 62 -7.36 0.59 -18.13
N LEU A 63 -7.63 1.84 -17.77
CA LEU A 63 -6.59 2.85 -17.48
C LEU A 63 -5.61 2.39 -16.41
N GLU A 64 -6.12 1.81 -15.30
CA GLU A 64 -5.29 1.32 -14.20
C GLU A 64 -4.32 0.21 -14.61
N LEU A 65 -4.74 -0.67 -15.54
CA LEU A 65 -3.87 -1.72 -16.06
C LEU A 65 -2.84 -1.14 -17.02
N ALA A 66 -3.26 -0.22 -17.89
CA ALA A 66 -2.37 0.45 -18.85
C ALA A 66 -1.26 1.23 -18.13
N GLU A 67 -1.60 1.99 -17.08
CA GLU A 67 -0.63 2.73 -16.26
C GLU A 67 0.46 1.83 -15.64
N LYS A 68 0.05 0.65 -15.16
CA LYS A 68 0.95 -0.28 -14.45
C LYS A 68 1.89 -1.08 -15.35
N ILE A 69 1.50 -1.30 -16.60
CA ILE A 69 2.25 -2.20 -17.49
C ILE A 69 2.99 -1.51 -18.61
N ALA A 70 2.54 -0.33 -19.07
CA ALA A 70 3.10 0.35 -20.20
C ALA A 70 4.47 0.94 -19.87
N ASP A 71 5.43 0.81 -20.78
CA ASP A 71 6.69 1.57 -20.77
C ASP A 71 6.51 2.93 -21.47
N THR A 72 5.63 2.95 -22.48
CA THR A 72 5.22 4.16 -23.20
C THR A 72 3.74 4.07 -23.58
N VAL A 73 3.09 5.22 -23.70
CA VAL A 73 1.65 5.34 -24.01
C VAL A 73 1.45 6.25 -25.21
N VAL A 74 0.55 5.84 -26.09
CA VAL A 74 0.03 6.66 -27.19
C VAL A 74 -1.47 6.76 -27.03
N CYS A 75 -1.99 7.96 -26.81
CA CYS A 75 -3.43 8.18 -26.70
C CYS A 75 -4.03 8.40 -28.10
N VAL A 76 -5.11 7.67 -28.39
CA VAL A 76 -5.86 7.77 -29.64
C VAL A 76 -7.26 8.28 -29.34
N SER A 77 -7.67 9.39 -29.95
CA SER A 77 -8.98 10.00 -29.79
C SER A 77 -9.55 10.41 -31.16
N PRO A 78 -10.85 10.75 -31.26
CA PRO A 78 -11.42 11.28 -32.50
C PRO A 78 -10.73 12.54 -33.02
N GLY A 79 -10.03 13.27 -32.14
CA GLY A 79 -9.26 14.47 -32.48
C GLY A 79 -7.86 14.21 -33.01
N GLY A 80 -7.40 12.96 -32.98
CA GLY A 80 -6.05 12.57 -33.47
C GLY A 80 -5.31 11.63 -32.51
N VAL A 81 -4.02 11.51 -32.78
CA VAL A 81 -3.10 10.65 -32.04
C VAL A 81 -2.12 11.56 -31.28
N SER A 82 -1.90 11.29 -30.01
CA SER A 82 -0.88 11.98 -29.22
C SER A 82 0.53 11.59 -29.68
N GLY A 83 1.52 12.37 -29.25
CA GLY A 83 2.90 11.88 -29.27
C GLY A 83 3.08 10.69 -28.32
N VAL A 84 4.28 10.12 -28.32
CA VAL A 84 4.67 9.09 -27.34
C VAL A 84 4.87 9.77 -26.00
N LEU A 85 4.15 9.29 -25.00
CA LEU A 85 4.13 9.81 -23.62
C LEU A 85 4.68 8.76 -22.66
N THR A 86 5.24 9.21 -21.53
CA THR A 86 5.45 8.30 -20.41
C THR A 86 4.09 7.98 -19.72
N PRO A 87 3.96 6.86 -19.00
CA PRO A 87 2.74 6.59 -18.24
C PRO A 87 2.35 7.76 -17.32
N GLU A 88 3.31 8.33 -16.60
CA GLU A 88 3.07 9.46 -15.70
C GLU A 88 2.50 10.68 -16.43
N GLN A 89 2.92 10.93 -17.66
CA GLN A 89 2.38 12.02 -18.47
C GLN A 89 1.00 11.68 -19.03
N ALA A 90 0.83 10.46 -19.59
CA ALA A 90 -0.41 10.05 -20.22
C ALA A 90 -1.60 10.04 -19.26
N PHE A 91 -1.37 9.67 -18.00
CA PHE A 91 -2.41 9.52 -16.98
C PHE A 91 -2.63 10.78 -16.12
N GLN A 92 -2.03 11.93 -16.47
CA GLN A 92 -2.36 13.22 -15.87
C GLN A 92 -3.84 13.56 -16.08
N PRO A 93 -4.51 14.20 -15.10
CA PRO A 93 -5.92 14.56 -15.16
C PRO A 93 -6.31 15.28 -16.46
N GLU A 94 -5.45 16.18 -16.92
CA GLU A 94 -5.69 16.98 -18.14
C GLU A 94 -5.72 16.09 -19.39
N ASN A 95 -4.79 15.12 -19.50
CA ASN A 95 -4.71 14.22 -20.63
C ASN A 95 -5.86 13.20 -20.65
N ILE A 96 -6.26 12.69 -19.49
CA ILE A 96 -7.44 11.83 -19.37
C ILE A 96 -8.72 12.60 -19.74
N ARG A 97 -8.86 13.82 -19.25
CA ARG A 97 -9.99 14.68 -19.60
C ARG A 97 -10.04 14.95 -21.11
N ALA A 98 -8.92 15.28 -21.71
CA ALA A 98 -8.81 15.51 -23.15
C ALA A 98 -9.10 14.24 -23.97
N LEU A 99 -8.61 13.07 -23.54
CA LEU A 99 -8.80 11.78 -24.21
C LEU A 99 -10.28 11.38 -24.28
N TYR A 100 -11.02 11.55 -23.17
CA TYR A 100 -12.42 11.16 -23.05
C TYR A 100 -13.42 12.32 -23.26
N GLY A 101 -12.94 13.53 -23.49
CA GLY A 101 -13.80 14.72 -23.64
C GLY A 101 -14.56 15.07 -22.37
N LEU A 102 -14.00 14.80 -21.19
CA LEU A 102 -14.64 15.00 -19.90
C LEU A 102 -14.53 16.46 -19.44
N THR A 103 -15.62 16.98 -18.88
CA THR A 103 -15.56 18.22 -18.10
C THR A 103 -14.87 17.96 -16.75
N GLU A 104 -14.41 19.02 -16.10
CA GLU A 104 -13.79 18.91 -14.76
C GLU A 104 -14.72 18.27 -13.74
N GLN A 105 -16.00 18.63 -13.76
CA GLN A 105 -17.03 18.05 -12.90
C GLN A 105 -17.23 16.55 -13.16
N GLN A 106 -17.23 16.13 -14.42
CA GLN A 106 -17.34 14.70 -14.78
C GLN A 106 -16.11 13.93 -14.39
N TYR A 107 -14.93 14.49 -14.59
CA TYR A 107 -13.68 13.87 -14.15
C TYR A 107 -13.68 13.70 -12.64
N THR A 108 -14.00 14.76 -11.88
CA THR A 108 -14.07 14.74 -10.42
C THR A 108 -15.11 13.74 -9.90
N ALA A 109 -16.23 13.60 -10.56
CA ALA A 109 -17.27 12.64 -10.16
C ALA A 109 -16.84 11.18 -10.38
N LEU A 110 -15.99 10.90 -11.39
CA LEU A 110 -15.53 9.54 -11.73
C LEU A 110 -14.24 9.16 -11.03
N PHE A 111 -13.29 10.09 -10.91
CA PHE A 111 -11.93 9.84 -10.43
C PHE A 111 -11.63 10.53 -9.09
N GLY A 112 -12.55 11.28 -8.54
CA GLY A 112 -12.35 12.17 -7.39
C GLY A 112 -11.79 13.54 -7.81
N THR A 113 -11.77 14.49 -6.89
CA THR A 113 -10.99 15.72 -7.08
C THR A 113 -9.53 15.30 -7.25
N PRO A 114 -8.82 15.78 -8.29
CA PRO A 114 -7.36 15.70 -8.25
C PRO A 114 -6.98 16.35 -6.93
N GLU A 115 -6.40 15.57 -6.02
CA GLU A 115 -5.81 16.19 -4.83
C GLU A 115 -4.87 17.27 -5.38
N PRO A 116 -4.95 18.52 -4.85
CA PRO A 116 -3.89 19.47 -5.13
C PRO A 116 -2.63 18.69 -4.81
N GLU A 117 -1.69 18.62 -5.77
CA GLU A 117 -0.39 18.00 -5.50
C GLU A 117 0.00 18.50 -4.13
N ALA A 118 -0.18 17.64 -3.12
CA ALA A 118 0.38 17.93 -1.81
C ALA A 118 1.82 18.18 -2.17
N GLU A 119 2.27 19.43 -2.04
CA GLU A 119 3.61 19.86 -2.38
C GLU A 119 4.51 18.70 -2.00
N LYS A 120 5.02 17.98 -3.02
CA LYS A 120 6.04 16.98 -2.78
C LYS A 120 7.09 17.78 -2.08
N ALA A 121 7.12 17.67 -0.76
CA ALA A 121 8.17 18.27 0.04
C ALA A 121 9.45 17.95 -0.74
N PRO A 122 10.30 18.95 -1.02
CA PRO A 122 11.40 18.84 -1.97
C PRO A 122 12.04 17.49 -1.74
N ALA A 123 12.23 16.71 -2.81
CA ALA A 123 12.69 15.33 -2.76
C ALA A 123 14.08 15.32 -2.10
N GLY A 124 14.08 15.42 -0.77
CA GLY A 124 15.20 15.08 0.07
C GLY A 124 15.48 13.60 -0.18
N LYS A 125 16.74 13.21 -0.05
CA LYS A 125 17.10 11.79 -0.13
C LYS A 125 16.11 10.97 0.70
N PRO A 126 15.62 9.82 0.19
CA PRO A 126 14.69 8.98 0.95
C PRO A 126 15.31 8.70 2.31
N GLN A 127 14.53 8.83 3.39
CA GLN A 127 15.02 8.61 4.76
C GLN A 127 15.38 7.15 5.02
N PHE A 128 14.82 6.23 4.19
CA PHE A 128 15.07 4.80 4.29
C PHE A 128 15.56 4.25 2.96
N GLU A 129 16.80 3.75 2.97
CA GLU A 129 17.47 3.19 1.80
C GLU A 129 17.73 1.68 2.04
N HIS A 130 16.76 0.86 1.68
CA HIS A 130 16.89 -0.59 1.63
C HIS A 130 16.34 -1.08 0.29
N TYR A 131 17.09 -1.96 -0.38
CA TYR A 131 16.78 -2.36 -1.75
C TYR A 131 16.73 -3.88 -1.86
N VAL A 132 15.80 -4.37 -2.68
CA VAL A 132 15.70 -5.78 -3.07
C VAL A 132 15.87 -5.92 -4.58
N ARG A 133 16.42 -7.05 -5.01
CA ARG A 133 16.50 -7.36 -6.44
C ARG A 133 15.23 -8.05 -6.90
N SER A 134 14.62 -7.49 -7.96
CA SER A 134 13.54 -8.13 -8.71
C SER A 134 13.98 -8.25 -10.18
N GLY A 135 14.42 -9.44 -10.58
CA GLY A 135 15.09 -9.64 -11.86
C GLY A 135 16.38 -8.82 -11.99
N GLN A 136 16.44 -7.95 -13.01
CA GLN A 136 17.58 -7.04 -13.20
C GLN A 136 17.42 -5.67 -12.53
N LYS A 137 16.24 -5.37 -11.96
CA LYS A 137 15.96 -4.10 -11.30
C LYS A 137 16.28 -4.17 -9.81
N LEU A 138 16.81 -3.08 -9.28
CA LEU A 138 16.97 -2.84 -7.86
C LEU A 138 15.81 -1.96 -7.42
N LEU A 139 14.91 -2.50 -6.60
CA LEU A 139 13.72 -1.81 -6.13
C LEU A 139 13.90 -1.37 -4.68
N ARG A 140 13.52 -0.12 -4.38
CA ARG A 140 13.59 0.41 -3.02
C ARG A 140 12.42 -0.12 -2.19
N CYS A 141 12.74 -0.68 -1.04
CA CYS A 141 11.75 -1.09 -0.04
C CYS A 141 11.19 0.11 0.71
N GLY A 142 9.98 -0.05 1.19
CA GLY A 142 9.35 0.82 2.16
C GLY A 142 9.22 0.15 3.53
N TYR A 143 8.42 0.75 4.41
CA TYR A 143 8.09 0.18 5.72
C TYR A 143 6.57 0.23 5.96
N THR A 144 6.06 -0.71 6.73
CA THR A 144 4.62 -0.94 6.90
C THR A 144 3.95 0.09 7.81
N THR A 145 2.61 0.16 7.78
CA THR A 145 1.82 0.98 8.73
C THR A 145 2.10 0.58 10.18
N GLY A 146 2.35 -0.71 10.44
CA GLY A 146 2.76 -1.21 11.76
C GLY A 146 4.10 -0.65 12.21
N THR A 147 5.08 -0.56 11.30
CA THR A 147 6.39 0.05 11.58
C THR A 147 6.24 1.55 11.87
N CYS A 148 5.42 2.27 11.10
CA CYS A 148 5.13 3.68 11.37
C CYS A 148 4.52 3.88 12.76
N ALA A 149 3.54 3.04 13.12
CA ALA A 149 2.88 3.11 14.43
C ALA A 149 3.87 2.88 15.59
N ALA A 150 4.75 1.88 15.46
CA ALA A 150 5.75 1.57 16.48
C ALA A 150 6.83 2.66 16.60
N LEU A 151 7.31 3.23 15.47
CA LEU A 151 8.23 4.37 15.47
C LEU A 151 7.58 5.60 16.11
N GLY A 152 6.32 5.90 15.77
CA GLY A 152 5.58 7.00 16.36
C GLY A 152 5.42 6.82 17.88
N ALA A 153 5.08 5.60 18.33
CA ALA A 153 4.96 5.27 19.74
C ALA A 153 6.29 5.48 20.49
N ALA A 154 7.41 5.01 19.93
CA ALA A 154 8.74 5.22 20.51
C ALA A 154 9.08 6.71 20.61
N GLY A 155 8.82 7.49 19.54
CA GLY A 155 9.10 8.92 19.53
C GLY A 155 8.29 9.69 20.57
N ALA A 156 6.98 9.41 20.67
CA ALA A 156 6.11 10.03 21.67
C ALA A 156 6.50 9.64 23.11
N ALA A 157 6.81 8.36 23.36
CA ALA A 157 7.28 7.92 24.68
C ALA A 157 8.60 8.55 25.06
N ARG A 158 9.56 8.64 24.12
CA ARG A 158 10.85 9.29 24.36
C ARG A 158 10.66 10.76 24.76
N LEU A 159 9.80 11.50 24.04
CA LEU A 159 9.47 12.87 24.39
C LEU A 159 8.91 12.98 25.81
N LEU A 160 7.95 12.11 26.18
CA LEU A 160 7.35 12.10 27.52
C LEU A 160 8.35 11.79 28.62
N LEU A 161 9.22 10.82 28.40
CA LEU A 161 10.16 10.32 29.42
C LEU A 161 11.39 11.19 29.56
N THR A 162 11.81 11.90 28.49
CA THR A 162 13.05 12.71 28.48
C THR A 162 12.81 14.21 28.40
N GLY A 163 11.61 14.64 28.01
CA GLY A 163 11.28 16.05 27.75
C GLY A 163 11.94 16.61 26.46
N ARG A 164 12.53 15.76 25.60
CA ARG A 164 13.22 16.17 24.38
C ARG A 164 12.58 15.59 23.15
N GLU A 165 12.32 16.42 22.17
CA GLU A 165 11.86 15.97 20.86
C GLU A 165 12.96 15.17 20.15
N PRO A 166 12.67 13.94 19.67
CA PRO A 166 13.66 13.17 18.92
C PRO A 166 13.84 13.72 17.50
N GLU A 167 15.07 13.94 17.07
CA GLU A 167 15.39 14.29 15.68
C GLU A 167 15.12 13.09 14.76
N THR A 168 15.44 11.88 15.20
CA THR A 168 15.14 10.62 14.53
C THR A 168 14.59 9.59 15.50
N VAL A 169 13.80 8.66 14.99
CA VAL A 169 13.33 7.49 15.71
C VAL A 169 13.73 6.24 14.93
N ALA A 170 14.20 5.22 15.65
CA ALA A 170 14.68 3.98 15.05
C ALA A 170 14.11 2.76 15.75
N LEU A 171 13.78 1.73 14.98
CA LEU A 171 13.45 0.41 15.51
C LEU A 171 14.00 -0.70 14.61
N ARG A 172 14.21 -1.87 15.20
CA ARG A 172 14.48 -3.10 14.44
C ARG A 172 13.17 -3.81 14.15
N THR A 173 12.89 -3.98 12.87
CA THR A 173 11.68 -4.69 12.40
C THR A 173 11.78 -6.19 12.64
N PRO A 174 10.67 -6.97 12.60
CA PRO A 174 10.69 -8.43 12.67
C PRO A 174 11.58 -9.08 11.62
N LYS A 175 11.77 -8.44 10.47
CA LYS A 175 12.73 -8.88 9.43
C LYS A 175 14.20 -8.68 9.82
N GLY A 176 14.49 -8.03 10.95
CA GLY A 176 15.85 -7.74 11.41
C GLY A 176 16.46 -6.47 10.81
N ILE A 177 15.74 -5.77 9.94
CA ILE A 177 16.17 -4.52 9.31
C ILE A 177 15.87 -3.35 10.25
N VAL A 178 16.85 -2.46 10.43
CA VAL A 178 16.64 -1.23 11.20
C VAL A 178 16.04 -0.17 10.29
N VAL A 179 14.91 0.39 10.70
CA VAL A 179 14.29 1.56 10.07
C VAL A 179 14.53 2.75 10.97
N GLU A 180 15.18 3.78 10.45
CA GLU A 180 15.46 5.05 11.14
C GLU A 180 14.94 6.19 10.28
N VAL A 181 14.06 7.02 10.85
CA VAL A 181 13.42 8.13 10.13
C VAL A 181 13.21 9.34 11.04
N ALA A 182 13.20 10.53 10.46
CA ALA A 182 12.76 11.72 11.16
C ALA A 182 11.22 11.76 11.23
N PRO A 183 10.61 12.06 12.38
CA PRO A 183 9.18 12.27 12.48
C PRO A 183 8.73 13.47 11.62
N ILE A 184 7.47 13.47 11.18
CA ILE A 184 6.82 14.67 10.62
C ILE A 184 6.72 15.73 11.72
N TYR A 185 6.30 15.30 12.89
CA TYR A 185 6.32 16.05 14.15
C TYR A 185 6.34 15.09 15.34
N CYS A 186 6.85 15.59 16.47
CA CYS A 186 6.75 14.94 17.75
C CYS A 186 6.50 16.05 18.78
N ARG A 187 5.32 16.07 19.42
CA ARG A 187 4.88 17.18 20.28
C ARG A 187 4.14 16.73 21.50
N SER A 188 4.23 17.49 22.57
CA SER A 188 3.40 17.32 23.76
C SER A 188 1.94 17.67 23.44
N THR A 189 1.02 16.97 24.10
CA THR A 189 -0.43 17.23 24.09
C THR A 189 -0.91 17.48 25.52
N ASP A 190 -2.17 17.84 25.70
CA ASP A 190 -2.74 18.10 27.04
C ASP A 190 -2.66 16.89 27.97
N THR A 191 -2.66 15.67 27.43
CA THR A 191 -2.70 14.43 28.21
C THR A 191 -1.46 13.55 28.04
N GLY A 192 -0.55 13.89 27.11
CA GLY A 192 0.59 13.03 26.79
C GLY A 192 1.46 13.62 25.70
N ALA A 193 1.86 12.79 24.72
CA ALA A 193 2.58 13.23 23.53
C ALA A 193 2.08 12.52 22.29
N ALA A 194 2.22 13.17 21.15
CA ALA A 194 1.90 12.60 19.83
C ALA A 194 3.09 12.71 18.88
N CYS A 195 3.39 11.65 18.15
CA CYS A 195 4.45 11.59 17.16
C CYS A 195 3.91 11.01 15.86
N ALA A 196 4.13 11.70 14.74
CA ALA A 196 3.66 11.32 13.42
C ALA A 196 4.82 10.86 12.53
N ILE A 197 4.65 9.70 11.92
CA ILE A 197 5.61 9.12 10.98
C ILE A 197 4.96 9.07 9.60
N ARG A 198 5.66 9.56 8.58
CA ARG A 198 5.22 9.47 7.19
C ARG A 198 5.35 8.04 6.69
N LYS A 199 4.26 7.47 6.18
CA LYS A 199 4.28 6.16 5.54
C LYS A 199 5.07 6.24 4.23
N ASP A 200 6.05 5.37 4.07
CA ASP A 200 6.82 5.23 2.83
C ASP A 200 6.66 3.79 2.30
N GLY A 201 6.06 3.64 1.13
CA GLY A 201 5.87 2.36 0.45
C GLY A 201 7.08 1.91 -0.38
N GLY A 202 8.12 2.75 -0.51
CA GLY A 202 9.21 2.48 -1.44
C GLY A 202 8.72 2.58 -2.89
N ASP A 203 9.20 1.66 -3.72
CA ASP A 203 8.77 1.55 -5.13
C ASP A 203 7.52 0.67 -5.28
N ASP A 204 6.86 0.30 -4.17
CA ASP A 204 5.60 -0.43 -4.20
C ASP A 204 4.42 0.52 -4.44
N VAL A 205 3.41 0.05 -5.19
CA VAL A 205 2.18 0.80 -5.45
C VAL A 205 1.26 0.68 -4.24
N ASP A 206 1.50 1.49 -3.22
CA ASP A 206 0.77 1.50 -1.96
C ASP A 206 0.03 2.83 -1.79
N VAL A 207 -1.31 2.78 -1.84
CA VAL A 207 -2.19 3.97 -1.68
C VAL A 207 -2.04 4.65 -0.31
N THR A 208 -1.41 3.99 0.65
CA THR A 208 -1.13 4.56 1.98
C THR A 208 0.18 5.35 2.03
N THR A 209 0.97 5.34 0.95
CA THR A 209 2.23 6.09 0.85
C THR A 209 1.98 7.59 1.04
N GLY A 210 2.78 8.22 1.89
CA GLY A 210 2.68 9.65 2.21
C GLY A 210 1.80 9.97 3.41
N LEU A 211 0.88 9.07 3.82
CA LEU A 211 -0.03 9.33 4.94
C LEU A 211 0.73 9.44 6.27
N PRO A 212 0.37 10.40 7.12
CA PRO A 212 0.84 10.45 8.50
C PRO A 212 0.19 9.36 9.35
N VAL A 213 1.00 8.49 9.93
CA VAL A 213 0.58 7.56 10.98
C VAL A 213 0.98 8.15 12.32
N VAL A 214 0.02 8.44 13.15
CA VAL A 214 0.18 9.15 14.41
C VAL A 214 0.02 8.19 15.58
N ALA A 215 0.99 8.17 16.48
CA ALA A 215 0.85 7.51 17.78
C ALA A 215 0.74 8.58 18.88
N SER A 216 -0.38 8.57 19.59
CA SER A 216 -0.59 9.38 20.80
C SER A 216 -0.39 8.51 22.03
N VAL A 217 0.57 8.87 22.87
CA VAL A 217 0.99 8.10 24.05
C VAL A 217 0.69 8.88 25.32
N VAL A 218 0.15 8.17 26.30
CA VAL A 218 -0.11 8.66 27.67
C VAL A 218 0.62 7.73 28.63
N LEU A 219 1.29 8.29 29.63
CA LEU A 219 1.91 7.51 30.70
C LEU A 219 0.85 7.01 31.70
N GLU A 220 0.99 5.77 32.13
CA GLU A 220 0.14 5.13 33.14
C GLU A 220 1.00 4.62 34.30
N PRO A 221 1.39 5.50 35.23
CA PRO A 221 2.33 5.14 36.31
C PRO A 221 1.85 3.98 37.20
N ASP A 222 0.56 3.88 37.38
CA ASP A 222 -0.06 2.91 38.30
C ASP A 222 -0.56 1.61 37.63
N ALA A 223 -0.45 1.53 36.28
CA ALA A 223 -0.94 0.40 35.50
C ALA A 223 0.15 -0.11 34.56
N PRO A 224 0.95 -1.12 34.96
CA PRO A 224 2.03 -1.64 34.12
C PRO A 224 1.49 -2.28 32.85
N GLY A 225 2.32 -2.25 31.79
CA GLY A 225 2.03 -2.82 30.48
C GLY A 225 1.59 -1.78 29.44
N VAL A 226 1.22 -2.27 28.25
CA VAL A 226 0.89 -1.44 27.10
C VAL A 226 -0.54 -1.72 26.64
N ARG A 227 -1.38 -0.69 26.62
CA ARG A 227 -2.74 -0.72 26.09
C ARG A 227 -2.79 0.01 24.76
N ILE A 228 -3.28 -0.65 23.70
CA ILE A 228 -3.26 -0.13 22.33
C ILE A 228 -4.68 0.01 21.82
N PHE A 229 -5.01 1.22 21.34
CA PHE A 229 -6.32 1.62 20.83
C PHE A 229 -6.21 2.11 19.37
N GLY A 230 -7.29 1.93 18.61
CA GLY A 230 -7.46 2.56 17.31
C GLY A 230 -8.19 3.89 17.45
N GLY A 231 -7.61 4.94 16.88
CA GLY A 231 -8.17 6.27 16.77
C GLY A 231 -8.73 6.56 15.37
N GLU A 232 -8.80 7.83 15.03
CA GLU A 232 -9.30 8.30 13.73
C GLU A 232 -8.49 7.70 12.58
N GLY A 233 -9.20 7.30 11.51
CA GLY A 233 -8.57 6.72 10.30
C GLY A 233 -8.06 5.29 10.45
N VAL A 234 -8.14 4.68 11.64
CA VAL A 234 -7.91 3.25 11.85
C VAL A 234 -9.25 2.52 11.82
N GLY A 235 -9.34 1.48 10.99
CA GLY A 235 -10.56 0.72 10.79
C GLY A 235 -10.92 -0.17 11.97
N ARG A 236 -12.19 -0.62 12.01
CA ARG A 236 -12.69 -1.63 12.92
C ARG A 236 -13.02 -2.90 12.18
N VAL A 237 -12.76 -4.02 12.82
CA VAL A 237 -13.11 -5.34 12.31
C VAL A 237 -14.63 -5.54 12.41
N THR A 238 -15.30 -5.83 11.28
CA THR A 238 -16.75 -6.06 11.20
C THR A 238 -17.12 -7.49 10.81
N LYS A 239 -16.15 -8.28 10.32
CA LYS A 239 -16.37 -9.67 9.93
C LYS A 239 -15.39 -10.61 10.63
N PRO A 240 -15.81 -11.85 10.96
CA PRO A 240 -14.92 -12.84 11.54
C PRO A 240 -13.89 -13.33 10.52
N GLY A 241 -12.76 -13.89 11.01
CA GLY A 241 -11.69 -14.46 10.17
C GLY A 241 -10.53 -13.51 9.90
N LEU A 242 -10.54 -12.32 10.48
CA LEU A 242 -9.41 -11.42 10.52
C LEU A 242 -8.53 -11.66 11.76
N ASP A 243 -7.38 -11.03 11.80
CA ASP A 243 -6.41 -11.15 12.90
C ASP A 243 -7.00 -10.71 14.25
N GLN A 244 -7.82 -9.68 14.25
CA GLN A 244 -8.47 -9.17 15.45
C GLN A 244 -9.94 -9.58 15.52
N PRO A 245 -10.52 -9.72 16.74
CA PRO A 245 -11.93 -9.99 16.93
C PRO A 245 -12.84 -8.90 16.33
N VAL A 246 -14.09 -9.29 16.01
CA VAL A 246 -15.12 -8.33 15.57
C VAL A 246 -15.36 -7.27 16.64
N GLY A 247 -15.39 -6.00 16.22
CA GLY A 247 -15.53 -4.82 17.08
C GLY A 247 -14.21 -4.19 17.52
N GLU A 248 -13.09 -4.91 17.40
CA GLU A 248 -11.76 -4.39 17.73
C GLU A 248 -11.19 -3.51 16.62
N ALA A 249 -10.22 -2.66 16.99
CA ALA A 249 -9.44 -1.89 16.03
C ALA A 249 -8.61 -2.83 15.14
N ALA A 250 -8.57 -2.55 13.85
CA ALA A 250 -7.83 -3.33 12.86
C ALA A 250 -6.31 -3.06 12.96
N ILE A 251 -5.75 -3.33 14.14
CA ILE A 251 -4.32 -3.29 14.44
C ILE A 251 -3.87 -4.73 14.69
N ASN A 252 -3.20 -5.33 13.72
CA ASN A 252 -2.83 -6.75 13.76
C ASN A 252 -1.84 -7.06 14.88
N HIS A 253 -1.70 -8.35 15.24
CA HIS A 253 -0.89 -8.77 16.38
C HIS A 253 0.58 -8.38 16.26
N VAL A 254 1.21 -8.52 15.06
CA VAL A 254 2.62 -8.13 14.87
C VAL A 254 2.83 -6.62 15.08
N PRO A 255 2.07 -5.70 14.48
CA PRO A 255 2.09 -4.30 14.84
C PRO A 255 1.90 -4.01 16.34
N ARG A 256 0.95 -4.69 16.99
CA ARG A 256 0.75 -4.53 18.45
C ARG A 256 1.99 -4.93 19.24
N GLN A 257 2.62 -6.04 18.88
CA GLN A 257 3.87 -6.49 19.47
C GLN A 257 5.01 -5.48 19.23
N MET A 258 5.18 -4.99 18.00
CA MET A 258 6.20 -3.98 17.67
C MET A 258 6.01 -2.68 18.47
N ILE A 259 4.77 -2.23 18.66
CA ILE A 259 4.45 -1.04 19.46
C ILE A 259 4.82 -1.29 20.92
N ALA A 260 4.44 -2.44 21.50
CA ALA A 260 4.74 -2.78 22.88
C ALA A 260 6.26 -2.86 23.12
N GLU A 261 7.00 -3.59 22.28
CA GLU A 261 8.46 -3.72 22.36
C GLU A 261 9.17 -2.36 22.21
N ALA A 262 8.66 -1.47 21.35
CA ALA A 262 9.21 -0.14 21.19
C ALA A 262 9.05 0.72 22.45
N LEU A 263 7.88 0.67 23.09
CA LEU A 263 7.58 1.38 24.33
C LEU A 263 8.34 0.83 25.52
N GLU A 264 8.41 -0.50 25.66
CA GLU A 264 9.19 -1.16 26.70
C GLU A 264 10.68 -0.78 26.63
N ARG A 265 11.23 -0.70 25.42
CA ARG A 265 12.62 -0.23 25.22
C ARG A 265 12.81 1.22 25.67
N GLU A 266 11.89 2.12 25.35
CA GLU A 266 11.98 3.51 25.80
C GLU A 266 11.80 3.61 27.33
N ALA A 267 10.94 2.77 27.92
CA ALA A 267 10.79 2.67 29.38
C ALA A 267 12.07 2.20 30.05
N GLU A 268 12.71 1.14 29.53
CA GLU A 268 14.00 0.64 30.01
C GLU A 268 15.09 1.71 29.96
N ASN A 269 15.19 2.42 28.83
CA ASN A 269 16.18 3.48 28.64
C ASN A 269 16.01 4.64 29.62
N ALA A 270 14.78 4.90 30.07
CA ALA A 270 14.43 5.98 31.00
C ALA A 270 14.23 5.51 32.43
N ALA A 271 14.43 4.21 32.72
CA ALA A 271 14.14 3.59 34.02
C ALA A 271 12.69 3.84 34.50
N TYR A 272 11.73 3.88 33.57
CA TYR A 272 10.32 4.05 33.84
C TYR A 272 9.67 2.67 34.09
N THR A 273 8.92 2.52 35.16
CA THR A 273 8.31 1.25 35.59
C THR A 273 6.79 1.21 35.42
N GLY A 274 6.16 2.31 35.02
CA GLY A 274 4.74 2.38 34.70
C GLY A 274 4.42 1.82 33.31
N GLY A 275 3.16 1.89 32.94
CA GLY A 275 2.70 1.47 31.61
C GLY A 275 2.38 2.63 30.68
N PHE A 276 1.79 2.27 29.54
CA PHE A 276 1.43 3.20 28.49
C PHE A 276 0.04 2.92 27.92
N ALA A 277 -0.72 3.96 27.68
CA ALA A 277 -1.89 3.93 26.81
C ALA A 277 -1.52 4.56 25.47
N VAL A 278 -1.72 3.84 24.36
CA VAL A 278 -1.36 4.27 23.00
C VAL A 278 -2.58 4.27 22.12
N THR A 279 -2.84 5.38 21.43
CA THR A 279 -3.86 5.48 20.39
C THR A 279 -3.17 5.69 19.05
N ILE A 280 -3.43 4.79 18.09
CA ILE A 280 -2.92 4.89 16.73
C ILE A 280 -3.99 5.50 15.84
N SER A 281 -3.63 6.55 15.11
CA SER A 281 -4.49 7.24 14.15
C SER A 281 -3.78 7.34 12.80
N VAL A 282 -4.54 7.50 11.71
CA VAL A 282 -4.00 7.75 10.37
C VAL A 282 -4.73 8.95 9.78
N GLU A 283 -4.01 10.05 9.60
CA GLU A 283 -4.59 11.24 8.99
C GLU A 283 -5.00 10.94 7.54
N GLY A 284 -6.27 11.22 7.18
CA GLY A 284 -6.83 10.85 5.87
C GLY A 284 -7.13 9.35 5.69
N GLY A 285 -6.92 8.53 6.73
CA GLY A 285 -7.04 7.07 6.65
C GLY A 285 -8.44 6.58 6.32
N ALA A 286 -9.49 7.24 6.82
CA ALA A 286 -10.88 6.86 6.55
C ALA A 286 -11.25 7.03 5.06
N GLU A 287 -10.76 8.09 4.43
CA GLU A 287 -10.99 8.34 3.01
C GLU A 287 -10.17 7.39 2.14
N THR A 288 -8.89 7.24 2.45
CA THR A 288 -8.00 6.32 1.75
C THR A 288 -8.48 4.87 1.83
N ALA A 289 -9.07 4.45 2.95
CA ALA A 289 -9.61 3.10 3.13
C ALA A 289 -10.67 2.73 2.09
N LYS A 290 -11.45 3.69 1.58
CA LYS A 290 -12.45 3.47 0.53
C LYS A 290 -11.81 2.99 -0.79
N ARG A 291 -10.53 3.30 -1.01
CA ARG A 291 -9.74 2.93 -2.18
C ARG A 291 -8.92 1.66 -1.95
N THR A 292 -9.03 1.04 -0.79
CA THR A 292 -8.35 -0.20 -0.43
C THR A 292 -9.31 -1.38 -0.43
N PHE A 293 -8.74 -2.58 -0.25
CA PHE A 293 -9.53 -3.80 -0.13
C PHE A 293 -10.21 -3.97 1.24
N ASN A 294 -9.93 -3.10 2.21
CA ASN A 294 -10.41 -3.16 3.59
C ASN A 294 -11.94 -3.36 3.74
N PRO A 295 -12.81 -2.58 3.05
CA PRO A 295 -14.26 -2.78 3.19
C PRO A 295 -14.72 -4.16 2.74
N HIS A 296 -14.08 -4.75 1.73
CA HIS A 296 -14.43 -6.07 1.20
C HIS A 296 -14.10 -7.19 2.19
N ILE A 297 -12.97 -7.09 2.88
CA ILE A 297 -12.56 -8.08 3.88
C ILE A 297 -13.21 -7.89 5.24
N GLY A 298 -13.94 -6.80 5.48
CA GLY A 298 -14.63 -6.53 6.74
C GLY A 298 -13.83 -5.67 7.70
N VAL A 299 -13.12 -4.68 7.18
CA VAL A 299 -12.54 -3.59 7.96
C VAL A 299 -13.20 -2.29 7.50
N GLU A 300 -13.90 -1.61 8.41
CA GLU A 300 -14.69 -0.42 8.11
C GLU A 300 -14.22 0.81 8.90
N GLY A 301 -14.44 1.99 8.34
CA GLY A 301 -14.16 3.28 8.99
C GLY A 301 -12.70 3.74 8.92
N GLY A 302 -11.79 2.94 8.35
CA GLY A 302 -10.38 3.33 8.24
C GLY A 302 -9.47 2.24 7.69
N LEU A 303 -8.18 2.48 7.79
CA LEU A 303 -7.12 1.58 7.34
C LEU A 303 -6.79 0.51 8.40
N SER A 304 -6.25 -0.61 7.93
CA SER A 304 -5.61 -1.60 8.80
C SER A 304 -4.17 -1.18 9.12
N ILE A 305 -3.79 -1.35 10.38
CA ILE A 305 -2.38 -1.27 10.80
C ILE A 305 -1.81 -2.68 10.74
N LEU A 306 -1.00 -2.94 9.72
CA LEU A 306 -0.54 -4.27 9.37
C LEU A 306 0.96 -4.31 9.00
N GLY A 307 1.47 -5.52 8.82
CA GLY A 307 2.84 -5.79 8.37
C GLY A 307 3.50 -6.85 9.26
N THR A 308 3.72 -8.04 8.70
CA THR A 308 4.34 -9.17 9.42
C THR A 308 5.86 -9.06 9.50
N SER A 309 6.48 -8.49 8.47
CA SER A 309 7.94 -8.29 8.39
C SER A 309 8.40 -6.90 8.86
N GLY A 310 7.47 -5.94 8.93
CA GLY A 310 7.76 -4.53 9.15
C GLY A 310 8.24 -3.77 7.92
N ILE A 311 8.60 -4.46 6.85
CA ILE A 311 9.15 -3.92 5.59
C ILE A 311 8.15 -4.16 4.46
N VAL A 312 8.00 -3.18 3.57
CA VAL A 312 7.29 -3.33 2.29
C VAL A 312 8.32 -3.66 1.22
N GLU A 313 8.22 -4.85 0.66
CA GLU A 313 9.04 -5.26 -0.48
C GLU A 313 8.20 -5.13 -1.76
N PRO A 314 8.63 -4.29 -2.71
CA PRO A 314 7.91 -4.13 -3.96
C PRO A 314 7.78 -5.46 -4.71
N MET A 315 6.58 -5.74 -5.23
CA MET A 315 6.26 -6.98 -5.96
C MET A 315 6.44 -8.28 -5.14
N SER A 316 6.22 -8.23 -3.84
CA SER A 316 6.34 -9.40 -2.96
C SER A 316 5.32 -10.49 -3.32
N GLN A 317 5.80 -11.66 -3.74
CA GLN A 317 4.96 -12.84 -3.93
C GLN A 317 4.28 -13.28 -2.63
N GLN A 318 4.95 -13.10 -1.50
CA GLN A 318 4.41 -13.45 -0.19
C GLN A 318 3.17 -12.62 0.16
N ALA A 319 3.16 -11.32 -0.15
CA ALA A 319 1.98 -10.48 0.08
C ALA A 319 0.74 -10.97 -0.72
N ILE A 320 0.96 -11.46 -1.94
CA ILE A 320 -0.10 -12.05 -2.76
C ILE A 320 -0.60 -13.36 -2.13
N LEU A 321 0.29 -14.23 -1.68
CA LEU A 321 -0.06 -15.49 -1.03
C LEU A 321 -0.83 -15.25 0.28
N ASP A 322 -0.41 -14.29 1.09
CA ASP A 322 -1.08 -13.94 2.35
C ASP A 322 -2.51 -13.42 2.09
N THR A 323 -2.70 -12.64 1.03
CA THR A 323 -4.04 -12.16 0.60
C THR A 323 -4.93 -13.32 0.17
N ILE A 324 -4.42 -14.23 -0.66
CA ILE A 324 -5.15 -15.43 -1.11
C ILE A 324 -5.53 -16.31 0.08
N GLN A 325 -4.60 -16.53 1.01
CA GLN A 325 -4.86 -17.33 2.21
C GLN A 325 -5.97 -16.73 3.08
N LEU A 326 -5.98 -15.39 3.22
CA LEU A 326 -7.03 -14.67 3.95
C LEU A 326 -8.40 -14.87 3.30
N GLU A 327 -8.50 -14.73 1.98
CA GLU A 327 -9.74 -14.94 1.25
C GLU A 327 -10.24 -16.38 1.36
N MET A 328 -9.34 -17.35 1.25
CA MET A 328 -9.66 -18.78 1.41
C MET A 328 -10.22 -19.07 2.81
N ASN A 329 -9.60 -18.52 3.86
CA ASN A 329 -10.05 -18.68 5.23
C ASN A 329 -11.45 -18.08 5.45
N GLN A 330 -11.71 -16.90 4.89
CA GLN A 330 -13.03 -16.28 4.93
C GLN A 330 -14.09 -17.06 4.17
N ALA A 331 -13.76 -17.59 2.98
CA ALA A 331 -14.65 -18.44 2.21
C ALA A 331 -15.00 -19.74 2.95
N ALA A 332 -14.02 -20.38 3.60
CA ALA A 332 -14.23 -21.57 4.43
C ALA A 332 -15.14 -21.29 5.63
N LEU A 333 -14.99 -20.13 6.28
CA LEU A 333 -15.87 -19.73 7.38
C LEU A 333 -17.30 -19.46 6.91
N ARG A 334 -17.49 -18.85 5.74
CA ARG A 334 -18.82 -18.65 5.12
C ARG A 334 -19.48 -19.98 4.80
N ALA A 335 -18.73 -20.94 4.25
CA ALA A 335 -19.24 -22.27 3.93
C ALA A 335 -19.64 -23.07 5.16
N LYS A 336 -18.93 -22.92 6.30
CA LYS A 336 -19.30 -23.59 7.58
C LYS A 336 -20.54 -22.97 8.24
N ASN A 337 -20.83 -21.70 7.97
CA ASN A 337 -21.95 -20.95 8.56
C ASN A 337 -23.14 -20.82 7.61
N ALA A 338 -23.09 -21.44 6.43
CA ALA A 338 -24.23 -21.55 5.52
C ALA A 338 -25.26 -22.54 6.08
N PRO A 339 -26.56 -22.20 6.08
CA PRO A 339 -27.63 -23.05 6.66
C PRO A 339 -27.82 -24.35 5.86
#